data_c66ab17efcb4924185d3875b15a21429
#
_entry.id   c66ab17efcb4924185d3875b15a21429
#
_cell.length_a   1.000
_cell.length_b   1.000
_cell.length_c   1.000
_cell.angle_alpha   90.00
_cell.angle_beta   90.00
_cell.angle_gamma   90.00
#
_symmetry.space_group_name_H-M   'P 1'
#
loop_
_entity.id
_entity.type
_entity.pdbx_description
1 polymer ?
#
loop_
_entity_poly.entity_id
_entity_poly.type
_entity_poly.pdbx_seq_one_letter_code
_entity_poly.pdbx_strand_id
1 'polypeptide(L)'
;MPILLKSLQGVGHAINVSTKVSKKLNEDSSLDLTIIENASTFDAIGAITKMWTITHVEGEDDFNEYVIVILDKSTIGEKIRLDIKARQKELDDLNNSRIYQEYNESFTGVEFFNTVFKGTGYKYVLHPKVDASKFEGLGKGDTRLEIFKKGLERYHLEYEYDAKTKTFHLYDELSKFANYYIKAGVNADNVKIQEDASKCYTFIKGYGDFDGQQTFAEAGLQIEFTHPLAQLIGKREAPPLVDGRIKKEDSLKKAMELLIKKSVTASISLDFVALREHFPEANPKIGDVVRVVDSAIGYNDLVRIVEITTHRDAYNNITKQDVVLGDFTRRNRYNKAVHDAANYVKSVKSTKSDPSKELKALNAKVNASLSINNELVKQNEKINAKVDKMNTKTVTTANGTIMYDFTSQSSIRNIKSIGTIGDSVARGSHAKTNFTEMLGKKLKAKTTNLARGGATMATVPIGKEAVENSIYRQAEQIRGDLIILQGTDDDWLHGYWAGVPIGTDKTDTKTFYGAFCSAIEVIRKNNPTSKILVMTATRQCPMSGTTIRRKDTDKNKLGL
;
A
#
# COMPACT_ATOMS: atom_id res chain seq x y z
N MET A 1 -19.05 9.48 -16.18
CA MET A 1 -19.15 8.56 -17.33
C MET A 1 -20.23 7.53 -17.03
N PRO A 2 -21.14 7.18 -17.98
CA PRO A 2 -22.15 6.15 -17.76
C PRO A 2 -21.52 4.75 -17.59
N ILE A 3 -22.17 3.89 -16.82
CA ILE A 3 -21.89 2.46 -16.82
C ILE A 3 -22.53 1.82 -18.05
N LEU A 4 -22.01 0.70 -18.52
CA LEU A 4 -22.53 0.00 -19.69
C LEU A 4 -23.16 -1.33 -19.28
N LEU A 5 -24.47 -1.45 -19.48
CA LEU A 5 -25.20 -2.71 -19.37
C LEU A 5 -25.24 -3.39 -20.74
N LYS A 6 -24.87 -4.66 -20.80
CA LYS A 6 -24.86 -5.45 -22.00
C LYS A 6 -25.86 -6.60 -21.90
N SER A 7 -26.80 -6.64 -22.82
CA SER A 7 -27.83 -7.68 -22.88
C SER A 7 -27.24 -9.05 -23.25
N LEU A 8 -28.05 -10.12 -23.12
CA LEU A 8 -27.66 -11.48 -23.55
C LEU A 8 -27.35 -11.57 -25.07
N GLN A 9 -27.93 -10.67 -25.85
CA GLN A 9 -27.67 -10.58 -27.30
C GLN A 9 -26.47 -9.67 -27.61
N GLY A 10 -25.82 -9.10 -26.60
CA GLY A 10 -24.65 -8.25 -26.78
C GLY A 10 -24.98 -6.78 -27.04
N VAL A 11 -26.26 -6.36 -26.98
CA VAL A 11 -26.65 -4.97 -27.12
C VAL A 11 -26.25 -4.19 -25.86
N GLY A 12 -25.52 -3.08 -26.05
CA GLY A 12 -25.06 -2.23 -24.97
C GLY A 12 -26.02 -1.06 -24.68
N HIS A 13 -26.30 -0.81 -23.41
CA HIS A 13 -27.10 0.29 -22.92
C HIS A 13 -26.29 1.10 -21.92
N ALA A 14 -25.97 2.35 -22.27
CA ALA A 14 -25.26 3.26 -21.37
C ALA A 14 -26.25 3.93 -20.42
N ILE A 15 -26.03 3.78 -19.11
CA ILE A 15 -26.92 4.37 -18.10
C ILE A 15 -26.14 5.13 -17.05
N ASN A 16 -26.74 6.21 -16.53
CA ASN A 16 -26.21 6.96 -15.41
C ASN A 16 -26.93 6.56 -14.12
N VAL A 17 -26.23 5.89 -13.23
CA VAL A 17 -26.78 5.36 -11.98
C VAL A 17 -25.70 5.33 -10.91
N SER A 18 -26.12 5.54 -9.65
CA SER A 18 -25.23 5.38 -8.51
C SER A 18 -24.90 3.90 -8.28
N THR A 19 -23.66 3.62 -7.96
CA THR A 19 -23.16 2.25 -7.74
C THR A 19 -22.50 2.12 -6.38
N LYS A 20 -22.56 0.91 -5.83
CA LYS A 20 -21.81 0.52 -4.65
C LYS A 20 -21.04 -0.77 -4.95
N VAL A 21 -19.70 -0.67 -4.94
CA VAL A 21 -18.81 -1.81 -5.15
C VAL A 21 -18.14 -2.18 -3.84
N SER A 22 -18.29 -3.40 -3.40
CA SER A 22 -17.61 -3.95 -2.23
C SER A 22 -16.59 -4.99 -2.67
N LYS A 23 -15.32 -4.79 -2.30
CA LYS A 23 -14.20 -5.69 -2.57
C LYS A 23 -13.59 -6.12 -1.25
N LYS A 24 -13.28 -7.41 -1.11
CA LYS A 24 -12.64 -7.96 0.07
C LYS A 24 -11.59 -9.00 -0.32
N LEU A 25 -10.50 -9.02 0.40
CA LEU A 25 -9.38 -9.92 0.15
C LEU A 25 -9.84 -11.39 0.21
N ASN A 26 -9.55 -12.15 -0.86
CA ASN A 26 -9.93 -13.56 -1.02
C ASN A 26 -11.45 -13.87 -0.95
N GLU A 27 -12.30 -12.86 -1.01
CA GLU A 27 -13.75 -13.03 -1.03
C GLU A 27 -14.34 -12.49 -2.35
N ASP A 28 -15.61 -12.82 -2.57
CA ASP A 28 -16.33 -12.38 -3.76
C ASP A 28 -16.59 -10.88 -3.67
N SER A 29 -16.25 -10.15 -4.71
CA SER A 29 -16.65 -8.75 -4.85
C SER A 29 -18.10 -8.66 -5.31
N SER A 30 -18.83 -7.68 -4.80
CA SER A 30 -20.22 -7.41 -5.18
C SER A 30 -20.40 -6.01 -5.72
N LEU A 31 -21.34 -5.90 -6.65
CA LEU A 31 -21.84 -4.63 -7.17
C LEU A 31 -23.33 -4.53 -6.85
N ASP A 32 -23.71 -3.50 -6.10
CA ASP A 32 -25.10 -3.15 -5.82
C ASP A 32 -25.45 -1.85 -6.53
N LEU A 33 -26.61 -1.81 -7.18
CA LEU A 33 -27.14 -0.59 -7.79
C LEU A 33 -28.67 -0.61 -7.85
N THR A 34 -29.27 0.58 -7.85
CA THR A 34 -30.71 0.75 -8.03
C THR A 34 -30.97 1.61 -9.26
N ILE A 35 -31.73 1.09 -10.22
CA ILE A 35 -32.16 1.84 -11.41
C ILE A 35 -33.61 2.25 -11.20
N ILE A 36 -33.90 3.53 -11.35
CA ILE A 36 -35.25 4.08 -11.37
C ILE A 36 -35.50 4.63 -12.76
N GLU A 37 -36.68 4.33 -13.32
CA GLU A 37 -37.09 4.79 -14.64
C GLU A 37 -37.01 6.29 -14.78
N ASN A 38 -36.30 6.74 -15.78
CA ASN A 38 -36.12 8.13 -16.16
C ASN A 38 -35.84 8.22 -17.67
N ALA A 39 -35.69 9.43 -18.20
CA ALA A 39 -35.46 9.64 -19.63
C ALA A 39 -34.24 8.89 -20.20
N SER A 40 -33.20 8.64 -19.39
CA SER A 40 -31.99 7.90 -19.83
C SER A 40 -32.09 6.39 -19.70
N THR A 41 -33.05 5.88 -18.93
CA THR A 41 -33.21 4.43 -18.67
C THR A 41 -34.47 3.84 -19.28
N PHE A 42 -35.40 4.70 -19.76
CA PHE A 42 -36.71 4.28 -20.24
C PHE A 42 -36.67 3.14 -21.28
N ASP A 43 -35.80 3.24 -22.27
CA ASP A 43 -35.72 2.26 -23.36
C ASP A 43 -35.16 0.90 -22.93
N ALA A 44 -34.35 0.88 -21.86
CA ALA A 44 -33.65 -0.31 -21.41
C ALA A 44 -34.30 -0.97 -20.19
N ILE A 45 -34.87 -0.19 -19.27
CA ILE A 45 -35.24 -0.66 -17.92
C ILE A 45 -36.24 -1.82 -17.93
N GLY A 46 -37.17 -1.82 -18.90
CA GLY A 46 -38.17 -2.88 -19.07
C GLY A 46 -37.55 -4.23 -19.47
N ALA A 47 -36.47 -4.18 -20.25
CA ALA A 47 -35.78 -5.35 -20.81
C ALA A 47 -34.68 -5.93 -19.93
N ILE A 48 -34.19 -5.15 -18.94
CA ILE A 48 -33.11 -5.61 -18.06
C ILE A 48 -33.55 -6.87 -17.30
N THR A 49 -32.72 -7.91 -17.36
CA THR A 49 -32.95 -9.19 -16.69
C THR A 49 -31.65 -9.77 -16.13
N LYS A 50 -31.78 -10.88 -15.40
CA LYS A 50 -30.61 -11.65 -14.90
C LYS A 50 -29.69 -12.04 -16.04
N MET A 51 -28.42 -12.26 -15.71
CA MET A 51 -27.34 -12.65 -16.61
C MET A 51 -26.88 -11.55 -17.59
N TRP A 52 -27.47 -10.34 -17.57
CA TRP A 52 -26.86 -9.20 -18.23
C TRP A 52 -25.53 -8.86 -17.56
N THR A 53 -24.58 -8.32 -18.32
CA THR A 53 -23.28 -7.89 -17.80
C THR A 53 -23.23 -6.37 -17.63
N ILE A 54 -22.46 -5.94 -16.63
CA ILE A 54 -22.24 -4.52 -16.31
C ILE A 54 -20.73 -4.28 -16.37
N THR A 55 -20.32 -3.24 -17.08
CA THR A 55 -18.92 -2.84 -17.25
C THR A 55 -18.73 -1.35 -17.02
N HIS A 56 -17.48 -0.87 -16.96
CA HIS A 56 -17.10 0.53 -16.73
C HIS A 56 -17.62 1.11 -15.39
N VAL A 57 -17.75 0.25 -14.40
CA VAL A 57 -18.26 0.62 -13.08
C VAL A 57 -17.27 1.54 -12.34
N GLU A 58 -15.99 1.34 -12.53
CA GLU A 58 -14.92 2.11 -11.89
C GLU A 58 -14.24 3.12 -12.82
N GLY A 59 -14.81 3.37 -14.00
CA GLY A 59 -14.32 4.33 -14.99
C GLY A 59 -14.06 3.71 -16.34
N GLU A 60 -13.48 4.50 -17.26
CA GLU A 60 -13.26 4.11 -18.66
C GLU A 60 -12.23 2.98 -18.81
N ASP A 61 -11.21 2.98 -17.95
CA ASP A 61 -10.14 1.97 -17.93
C ASP A 61 -10.48 0.74 -17.08
N ASP A 62 -11.74 0.64 -16.61
CA ASP A 62 -12.20 -0.52 -15.84
C ASP A 62 -12.66 -1.65 -16.78
N PHE A 63 -11.86 -2.72 -16.82
CA PHE A 63 -12.13 -3.93 -17.60
C PHE A 63 -12.89 -5.00 -16.80
N ASN A 64 -13.24 -4.74 -15.54
CA ASN A 64 -14.02 -5.67 -14.74
C ASN A 64 -15.44 -5.80 -15.32
N GLU A 65 -15.92 -7.03 -15.39
CA GLU A 65 -17.27 -7.37 -15.78
C GLU A 65 -18.04 -7.93 -14.58
N TYR A 66 -19.27 -7.48 -14.41
CA TYR A 66 -20.18 -7.98 -13.39
C TYR A 66 -21.41 -8.61 -14.04
N VAL A 67 -21.86 -9.76 -13.53
CA VAL A 67 -23.06 -10.45 -14.01
C VAL A 67 -24.19 -10.21 -13.03
N ILE A 68 -25.37 -9.81 -13.51
CA ILE A 68 -26.57 -9.63 -12.70
C ILE A 68 -27.05 -11.00 -12.20
N VAL A 69 -26.93 -11.23 -10.88
CA VAL A 69 -27.34 -12.51 -10.27
C VAL A 69 -28.66 -12.38 -9.52
N ILE A 70 -28.94 -11.21 -8.94
CA ILE A 70 -30.21 -10.92 -8.27
C ILE A 70 -30.78 -9.64 -8.91
N LEU A 71 -32.06 -9.71 -9.25
CA LEU A 71 -32.82 -8.59 -9.80
C LEU A 71 -34.19 -8.58 -9.14
N ASP A 72 -34.45 -7.56 -8.34
CA ASP A 72 -35.76 -7.26 -7.76
C ASP A 72 -36.42 -6.15 -8.58
N LYS A 73 -37.60 -6.41 -9.12
CA LYS A 73 -38.37 -5.46 -9.93
C LYS A 73 -39.62 -5.02 -9.18
N SER A 74 -39.75 -3.73 -8.96
CA SER A 74 -40.85 -3.12 -8.25
C SER A 74 -41.32 -1.86 -8.95
N THR A 75 -42.36 -1.22 -8.46
CA THR A 75 -42.84 0.07 -8.93
C THR A 75 -42.77 1.11 -7.82
N ILE A 76 -42.41 2.34 -8.19
CA ILE A 76 -42.52 3.53 -7.32
C ILE A 76 -43.43 4.53 -8.05
N GLY A 77 -44.70 4.63 -7.60
CA GLY A 77 -45.73 5.31 -8.39
C GLY A 77 -45.91 4.63 -9.74
N GLU A 78 -45.77 5.38 -10.81
CA GLU A 78 -45.88 4.88 -12.20
C GLU A 78 -44.53 4.42 -12.80
N LYS A 79 -43.43 4.54 -12.04
CA LYS A 79 -42.07 4.24 -12.52
C LYS A 79 -41.59 2.85 -12.12
N ILE A 80 -40.85 2.21 -13.01
CA ILE A 80 -40.14 0.96 -12.72
C ILE A 80 -38.93 1.26 -11.84
N ARG A 81 -38.74 0.43 -10.82
CA ARG A 81 -37.53 0.35 -10.00
C ARG A 81 -36.93 -1.04 -10.09
N LEU A 82 -35.62 -1.10 -10.34
CA LEU A 82 -34.82 -2.31 -10.30
C LEU A 82 -33.77 -2.19 -9.20
N ASP A 83 -33.78 -3.10 -8.24
CA ASP A 83 -32.69 -3.28 -7.29
C ASP A 83 -31.84 -4.49 -7.77
N ILE A 84 -30.58 -4.24 -8.05
CA ILE A 84 -29.68 -5.17 -8.74
C ILE A 84 -28.51 -5.49 -7.83
N LYS A 85 -28.21 -6.82 -7.71
CA LYS A 85 -26.92 -7.30 -7.20
C LYS A 85 -26.23 -8.09 -8.30
N ALA A 86 -24.97 -7.72 -8.55
CA ALA A 86 -24.14 -8.37 -9.53
C ALA A 86 -22.84 -8.87 -8.89
N ARG A 87 -22.33 -9.99 -9.43
CA ARG A 87 -21.08 -10.65 -9.03
C ARG A 87 -20.05 -10.46 -10.13
N GLN A 88 -18.78 -10.44 -9.79
CA GLN A 88 -17.70 -10.48 -10.77
C GLN A 88 -17.83 -11.69 -11.68
N LYS A 89 -17.71 -11.46 -13.00
CA LYS A 89 -17.95 -12.47 -14.02
C LYS A 89 -17.00 -13.67 -13.92
N GLU A 90 -15.75 -13.46 -13.65
CA GLU A 90 -14.76 -14.53 -13.51
C GLU A 90 -15.09 -15.48 -12.34
N LEU A 91 -15.61 -14.96 -11.25
CA LEU A 91 -16.04 -15.77 -10.11
C LEU A 91 -17.37 -16.47 -10.39
N ASP A 92 -18.28 -15.81 -11.11
CA ASP A 92 -19.53 -16.43 -11.54
C ASP A 92 -19.28 -17.57 -12.53
N ASP A 93 -18.39 -17.38 -13.51
CA ASP A 93 -18.00 -18.41 -14.48
C ASP A 93 -17.35 -19.63 -13.77
N LEU A 94 -16.48 -19.40 -12.78
CA LEU A 94 -15.91 -20.49 -11.97
C LEU A 94 -16.95 -21.17 -11.08
N ASN A 95 -17.94 -20.44 -10.57
CA ASN A 95 -19.03 -20.97 -9.75
C ASN A 95 -20.00 -21.85 -10.57
N ASN A 96 -20.16 -21.56 -11.85
CA ASN A 96 -21.04 -22.28 -12.75
C ASN A 96 -20.31 -23.37 -13.56
N SER A 97 -19.04 -23.62 -13.30
CA SER A 97 -18.24 -24.70 -13.90
C SER A 97 -17.83 -25.72 -12.83
N ARG A 98 -17.99 -27.01 -13.10
CA ARG A 98 -17.77 -28.09 -12.13
C ARG A 98 -16.68 -29.05 -12.56
N ILE A 99 -16.04 -29.68 -11.57
CA ILE A 99 -15.11 -30.79 -11.76
C ILE A 99 -15.76 -32.05 -11.21
N TYR A 100 -16.13 -32.97 -12.07
CA TYR A 100 -16.81 -34.23 -11.71
C TYR A 100 -15.85 -35.33 -11.27
N GLN A 101 -14.59 -35.26 -11.77
CA GLN A 101 -13.57 -36.21 -11.37
C GLN A 101 -13.22 -36.00 -9.88
N GLU A 102 -13.14 -37.12 -9.16
CA GLU A 102 -12.68 -37.13 -7.75
C GLU A 102 -11.17 -37.33 -7.72
N TYR A 103 -10.48 -36.52 -6.94
CA TYR A 103 -9.05 -36.62 -6.72
C TYR A 103 -8.74 -36.90 -5.25
N ASN A 104 -7.91 -37.92 -5.00
CA ASN A 104 -7.45 -38.35 -3.69
C ASN A 104 -5.90 -38.45 -3.70
N GLU A 105 -5.23 -37.38 -4.11
CA GLU A 105 -3.81 -37.37 -4.38
C GLU A 105 -3.13 -36.07 -3.88
N SER A 106 -1.81 -36.05 -3.95
CA SER A 106 -1.05 -34.85 -3.64
C SER A 106 -0.84 -34.03 -4.90
N PHE A 107 -1.13 -32.72 -4.82
CA PHE A 107 -0.91 -31.76 -5.87
C PHE A 107 0.21 -30.80 -5.51
N THR A 108 1.10 -30.51 -6.44
CA THR A 108 1.88 -29.27 -6.41
C THR A 108 0.94 -28.09 -6.68
N GLY A 109 1.30 -26.87 -6.27
CA GLY A 109 0.47 -25.69 -6.56
C GLY A 109 0.18 -25.51 -8.05
N VAL A 110 1.16 -25.80 -8.92
CA VAL A 110 0.99 -25.69 -10.38
C VAL A 110 -0.03 -26.72 -10.90
N GLU A 111 0.05 -27.98 -10.52
CA GLU A 111 -0.90 -29.02 -10.92
C GLU A 111 -2.30 -28.69 -10.44
N PHE A 112 -2.43 -28.22 -9.20
CA PHE A 112 -3.69 -27.86 -8.60
C PHE A 112 -4.38 -26.73 -9.38
N PHE A 113 -3.71 -25.59 -9.58
CA PHE A 113 -4.31 -24.46 -10.27
C PHE A 113 -4.48 -24.72 -11.78
N ASN A 114 -3.64 -25.54 -12.40
CA ASN A 114 -3.92 -26.04 -13.74
C ASN A 114 -5.25 -26.80 -13.80
N THR A 115 -5.55 -27.64 -12.81
CA THR A 115 -6.82 -28.37 -12.74
C THR A 115 -8.01 -27.43 -12.57
N VAL A 116 -7.86 -26.37 -11.74
CA VAL A 116 -8.89 -25.36 -11.54
C VAL A 116 -9.19 -24.59 -12.83
N PHE A 117 -8.16 -24.10 -13.54
CA PHE A 117 -8.33 -23.15 -14.65
C PHE A 117 -8.39 -23.81 -16.04
N LYS A 118 -8.15 -25.12 -16.15
CA LYS A 118 -8.19 -25.84 -17.42
C LYS A 118 -9.54 -25.68 -18.12
N GLY A 119 -9.52 -25.11 -19.32
CA GLY A 119 -10.72 -24.96 -20.17
C GLY A 119 -11.65 -23.81 -19.77
N THR A 120 -11.29 -22.96 -18.81
CA THR A 120 -12.12 -21.83 -18.36
C THR A 120 -11.92 -20.55 -19.18
N GLY A 121 -10.82 -20.45 -19.94
CA GLY A 121 -10.40 -19.21 -20.60
C GLY A 121 -9.67 -18.22 -19.68
N TYR A 122 -9.57 -18.51 -18.40
CA TYR A 122 -8.79 -17.74 -17.43
C TYR A 122 -7.38 -18.31 -17.30
N LYS A 123 -6.45 -17.41 -16.96
CA LYS A 123 -5.03 -17.73 -16.70
C LYS A 123 -4.72 -17.53 -15.23
N TYR A 124 -3.60 -18.09 -14.77
CA TYR A 124 -3.06 -17.81 -13.46
C TYR A 124 -1.55 -17.65 -13.49
N VAL A 125 -1.02 -16.91 -12.52
CA VAL A 125 0.41 -16.79 -12.24
C VAL A 125 0.61 -17.07 -10.77
N LEU A 126 1.37 -18.11 -10.43
CA LEU A 126 1.73 -18.47 -9.07
C LEU A 126 3.10 -17.85 -8.77
N HIS A 127 3.11 -16.81 -7.92
CA HIS A 127 4.34 -16.08 -7.58
C HIS A 127 5.22 -16.81 -6.56
N PRO A 128 4.69 -17.35 -5.45
CA PRO A 128 5.50 -18.10 -4.49
C PRO A 128 5.69 -19.56 -4.90
N LYS A 129 6.75 -20.18 -4.39
CA LYS A 129 6.86 -21.64 -4.38
C LYS A 129 6.05 -22.18 -3.21
N VAL A 130 5.13 -23.10 -3.50
CA VAL A 130 4.31 -23.78 -2.49
C VAL A 130 4.62 -25.27 -2.48
N ASP A 131 4.63 -25.86 -1.29
CA ASP A 131 4.84 -27.29 -1.12
C ASP A 131 3.63 -28.07 -1.64
N ALA A 132 3.85 -29.29 -2.10
CA ALA A 132 2.76 -30.17 -2.50
C ALA A 132 1.88 -30.49 -1.29
N SER A 133 0.56 -30.48 -1.50
CA SER A 133 -0.43 -30.77 -0.46
C SER A 133 -1.37 -31.89 -0.90
N LYS A 134 -1.70 -32.80 0.04
CA LYS A 134 -2.66 -33.88 -0.21
C LYS A 134 -4.08 -33.36 -0.10
N PHE A 135 -4.89 -33.72 -1.09
CA PHE A 135 -6.33 -33.48 -1.10
C PHE A 135 -7.05 -34.82 -1.12
N GLU A 136 -8.20 -34.88 -0.44
CA GLU A 136 -9.06 -36.05 -0.39
C GLU A 136 -10.49 -35.60 -0.71
N GLY A 137 -11.15 -36.32 -1.62
CA GLY A 137 -12.49 -36.00 -2.09
C GLY A 137 -12.57 -34.68 -2.86
N LEU A 138 -11.47 -34.21 -3.47
CA LEU A 138 -11.45 -32.96 -4.23
C LEU A 138 -12.16 -33.19 -5.58
N GLY A 139 -12.99 -32.27 -5.99
CA GLY A 139 -13.82 -32.38 -7.19
C GLY A 139 -15.16 -33.01 -6.85
N LYS A 140 -15.50 -34.17 -7.44
CA LYS A 140 -16.72 -34.92 -7.16
C LYS A 140 -18.03 -34.12 -7.33
N GLY A 141 -17.99 -33.12 -8.22
CA GLY A 141 -19.10 -32.21 -8.47
C GLY A 141 -18.97 -30.84 -7.81
N ASP A 142 -17.89 -30.57 -7.08
CA ASP A 142 -17.57 -29.23 -6.57
C ASP A 142 -17.43 -28.23 -7.74
N THR A 143 -17.83 -26.99 -7.49
CA THR A 143 -17.57 -25.91 -8.44
C THR A 143 -16.08 -25.56 -8.49
N ARG A 144 -15.62 -25.07 -9.63
CA ARG A 144 -14.22 -24.60 -9.74
C ARG A 144 -13.93 -23.47 -8.76
N LEU A 145 -14.91 -22.63 -8.42
CA LEU A 145 -14.76 -21.59 -7.41
C LEU A 145 -14.53 -22.17 -6.01
N GLU A 146 -15.30 -23.19 -5.62
CA GLU A 146 -15.09 -23.89 -4.33
C GLU A 146 -13.71 -24.53 -4.28
N ILE A 147 -13.29 -25.20 -5.36
CA ILE A 147 -11.96 -25.81 -5.46
C ILE A 147 -10.88 -24.73 -5.41
N PHE A 148 -11.06 -23.62 -6.14
CA PHE A 148 -10.14 -22.48 -6.10
C PHE A 148 -9.95 -21.95 -4.67
N LYS A 149 -11.06 -21.70 -3.95
CA LYS A 149 -11.03 -21.23 -2.55
C LYS A 149 -10.36 -22.25 -1.62
N LYS A 150 -10.65 -23.55 -1.78
CA LYS A 150 -9.94 -24.63 -1.07
C LYS A 150 -8.44 -24.60 -1.32
N GLY A 151 -8.01 -24.31 -2.55
CA GLY A 151 -6.59 -24.15 -2.90
C GLY A 151 -5.95 -22.94 -2.27
N LEU A 152 -6.62 -21.77 -2.30
CA LEU A 152 -6.12 -20.57 -1.64
C LEU A 152 -5.92 -20.81 -0.13
N GLU A 153 -6.88 -21.45 0.51
CA GLU A 153 -6.79 -21.79 1.93
C GLU A 153 -5.67 -22.81 2.22
N ARG A 154 -5.59 -23.88 1.43
CA ARG A 154 -4.64 -24.99 1.65
C ARG A 154 -3.19 -24.59 1.41
N TYR A 155 -2.94 -23.73 0.41
CA TYR A 155 -1.62 -23.21 0.08
C TYR A 155 -1.33 -21.87 0.75
N HIS A 156 -2.28 -21.34 1.53
CA HIS A 156 -2.18 -20.04 2.20
C HIS A 156 -1.88 -18.88 1.24
N LEU A 157 -2.64 -18.82 0.13
CA LEU A 157 -2.46 -17.84 -0.92
C LEU A 157 -3.54 -16.77 -0.89
N GLU A 158 -3.18 -15.61 -1.38
CA GLU A 158 -4.06 -14.48 -1.68
C GLU A 158 -4.03 -14.23 -3.17
N TYR A 159 -5.11 -13.64 -3.73
CA TYR A 159 -5.16 -13.39 -5.15
C TYR A 159 -5.54 -11.96 -5.51
N GLU A 160 -5.07 -11.53 -6.66
CA GLU A 160 -5.49 -10.34 -7.38
C GLU A 160 -5.88 -10.75 -8.81
N TYR A 161 -7.02 -10.26 -9.29
CA TYR A 161 -7.45 -10.55 -10.66
C TYR A 161 -7.17 -9.37 -11.58
N ASP A 162 -6.46 -9.60 -12.67
CA ASP A 162 -6.27 -8.66 -13.77
C ASP A 162 -7.32 -8.94 -14.87
N ALA A 163 -8.35 -8.12 -14.90
CA ALA A 163 -9.45 -8.26 -15.85
C ALA A 163 -9.02 -8.04 -17.31
N LYS A 164 -8.00 -7.20 -17.56
CA LYS A 164 -7.49 -6.91 -18.91
C LYS A 164 -6.84 -8.13 -19.56
N THR A 165 -6.08 -8.89 -18.78
CA THR A 165 -5.39 -10.11 -19.26
C THR A 165 -6.11 -11.39 -18.90
N LYS A 166 -7.21 -11.31 -18.14
CA LYS A 166 -7.97 -12.43 -17.56
C LYS A 166 -7.10 -13.36 -16.74
N THR A 167 -6.24 -12.78 -15.89
CA THR A 167 -5.21 -13.52 -15.15
C THR A 167 -5.40 -13.37 -13.64
N PHE A 168 -5.43 -14.48 -12.94
CA PHE A 168 -5.37 -14.54 -11.48
C PHE A 168 -3.90 -14.58 -11.04
N HIS A 169 -3.45 -13.56 -10.35
CA HIS A 169 -2.12 -13.52 -9.72
C HIS A 169 -2.22 -14.02 -8.28
N LEU A 170 -1.47 -15.05 -7.95
CA LEU A 170 -1.51 -15.73 -6.65
C LEU A 170 -0.24 -15.40 -5.87
N TYR A 171 -0.41 -14.87 -4.67
CA TYR A 171 0.65 -14.41 -3.77
C TYR A 171 0.57 -15.15 -2.44
N ASP A 172 1.67 -15.27 -1.71
CA ASP A 172 1.68 -15.65 -0.30
C ASP A 172 1.08 -14.55 0.59
N GLU A 173 1.30 -13.30 0.21
CA GLU A 173 0.70 -12.12 0.82
C GLU A 173 0.61 -10.99 -0.22
N LEU A 174 -0.60 -10.56 -0.53
CA LEU A 174 -0.81 -9.41 -1.40
C LEU A 174 -0.52 -8.14 -0.60
N SER A 175 0.69 -7.59 -0.75
CA SER A 175 1.14 -6.40 -0.05
C SER A 175 1.91 -5.47 -0.98
N LYS A 176 1.37 -4.27 -1.22
CA LYS A 176 1.98 -3.22 -2.05
C LYS A 176 2.10 -1.95 -1.23
N PHE A 177 3.31 -1.44 -1.05
CA PHE A 177 3.48 -0.17 -0.34
C PHE A 177 2.87 0.97 -1.16
N ALA A 178 1.90 1.64 -0.55
CA ALA A 178 1.24 2.79 -1.16
C ALA A 178 2.14 4.04 -1.09
N ASN A 179 2.00 4.91 -2.07
CA ASN A 179 2.68 6.20 -2.13
C ASN A 179 1.91 7.33 -1.41
N TYR A 180 0.85 6.99 -0.70
CA TYR A 180 0.02 7.89 0.10
C TYR A 180 -0.10 7.39 1.54
N TYR A 181 -0.58 8.24 2.43
CA TYR A 181 -0.88 7.91 3.82
C TYR A 181 -2.31 8.32 4.18
N ILE A 182 -2.84 7.73 5.22
CA ILE A 182 -4.17 8.03 5.76
C ILE A 182 -4.00 8.79 7.07
N LYS A 183 -4.63 9.96 7.18
CA LYS A 183 -4.57 10.80 8.39
C LYS A 183 -5.97 11.24 8.79
N ALA A 184 -6.34 10.94 10.04
CA ALA A 184 -7.59 11.39 10.63
C ALA A 184 -7.71 12.91 10.57
N GLY A 185 -8.88 13.42 10.19
CA GLY A 185 -9.16 14.85 10.03
C GLY A 185 -8.52 15.50 8.80
N VAL A 186 -7.86 14.72 7.91
CA VAL A 186 -7.31 15.21 6.63
C VAL A 186 -7.94 14.49 5.45
N ASN A 187 -7.77 13.18 5.36
CA ASN A 187 -8.30 12.34 4.29
C ASN A 187 -9.04 11.10 4.81
N ALA A 188 -9.26 11.02 6.11
CA ALA A 188 -10.07 10.00 6.74
C ALA A 188 -10.87 10.58 7.90
N ASP A 189 -12.11 10.13 8.01
CA ASP A 189 -12.99 10.39 9.14
C ASP A 189 -13.35 9.08 9.84
N ASN A 190 -13.89 9.18 11.06
CA ASN A 190 -14.41 8.05 11.82
C ASN A 190 -13.42 6.87 11.96
N VAL A 191 -12.15 7.16 12.21
CA VAL A 191 -11.14 6.11 12.45
C VAL A 191 -11.53 5.35 13.72
N LYS A 192 -11.87 4.06 13.55
CA LYS A 192 -12.24 3.16 14.64
C LYS A 192 -11.26 2.00 14.69
N ILE A 193 -10.60 1.84 15.83
CA ILE A 193 -9.77 0.67 16.11
C ILE A 193 -10.60 -0.29 16.96
N GLN A 194 -10.77 -1.51 16.49
CA GLN A 194 -11.40 -2.58 17.23
C GLN A 194 -10.35 -3.65 17.54
N GLU A 195 -10.04 -3.81 18.82
CA GLU A 195 -9.19 -4.88 19.32
C GLU A 195 -10.08 -5.93 19.98
N ASP A 196 -10.11 -7.15 19.43
CA ASP A 196 -10.83 -8.28 20.02
C ASP A 196 -9.81 -9.32 20.49
N ALA A 197 -9.67 -9.44 21.80
CA ALA A 197 -8.83 -10.45 22.43
C ALA A 197 -9.58 -11.75 22.79
N SER A 198 -10.86 -11.85 22.49
CA SER A 198 -11.67 -13.05 22.81
C SER A 198 -11.14 -14.31 22.14
N LYS A 199 -10.60 -14.18 20.92
CA LYS A 199 -9.97 -15.25 20.14
C LYS A 199 -8.46 -15.13 20.05
N CYS A 200 -7.82 -14.41 20.98
CA CYS A 200 -6.37 -14.32 21.06
C CYS A 200 -5.82 -15.59 21.76
N TYR A 201 -5.16 -16.45 20.98
CA TYR A 201 -4.61 -17.71 21.47
C TYR A 201 -3.08 -17.65 21.52
N THR A 202 -2.48 -18.36 22.48
CA THR A 202 -1.03 -18.47 22.66
C THR A 202 -0.53 -19.89 22.66
N PHE A 203 -1.44 -20.87 22.61
CA PHE A 203 -1.12 -22.29 22.61
C PHE A 203 -2.07 -23.06 21.71
N ILE A 204 -1.57 -24.06 21.02
CA ILE A 204 -2.37 -24.95 20.18
C ILE A 204 -1.77 -26.35 20.14
N LYS A 205 -2.64 -27.37 20.10
CA LYS A 205 -2.28 -28.76 19.80
C LYS A 205 -2.58 -29.05 18.34
N GLY A 206 -1.67 -29.78 17.70
CA GLY A 206 -1.82 -30.22 16.31
C GLY A 206 -1.78 -31.73 16.21
N TYR A 207 -2.69 -32.29 15.41
CA TYR A 207 -2.83 -33.71 15.14
C TYR A 207 -2.78 -33.93 13.62
N GLY A 208 -1.85 -34.76 13.17
CA GLY A 208 -1.64 -35.10 11.77
C GLY A 208 -1.35 -36.60 11.57
N ASP A 209 -1.20 -37.03 10.32
CA ASP A 209 -0.87 -38.39 9.92
C ASP A 209 -1.80 -39.45 10.54
N PHE A 210 -3.09 -39.32 10.27
CA PHE A 210 -4.09 -40.32 10.61
C PHE A 210 -5.18 -40.35 9.52
N ASP A 211 -5.90 -41.46 9.40
CA ASP A 211 -7.02 -41.60 8.48
C ASP A 211 -8.38 -41.49 9.20
N GLY A 212 -9.46 -41.41 8.41
CA GLY A 212 -10.79 -41.04 8.94
C GLY A 212 -11.45 -42.05 9.90
N GLN A 213 -10.80 -43.19 10.17
CA GLN A 213 -11.30 -44.21 11.12
C GLN A 213 -10.57 -44.12 12.47
N GLN A 214 -9.47 -43.37 12.55
CA GLN A 214 -8.69 -43.19 13.77
C GLN A 214 -9.16 -41.98 14.56
N THR A 215 -9.06 -42.02 15.86
CA THR A 215 -9.24 -40.84 16.71
C THR A 215 -7.96 -39.98 16.61
N PHE A 216 -8.09 -38.68 16.81
CA PHE A 216 -6.90 -37.81 16.81
C PHE A 216 -5.94 -38.13 17.98
N ALA A 217 -6.37 -38.89 18.99
CA ALA A 217 -5.47 -39.41 20.02
C ALA A 217 -4.52 -40.49 19.50
N GLU A 218 -4.87 -41.16 18.39
CA GLU A 218 -4.07 -42.18 17.71
C GLU A 218 -3.29 -41.61 16.53
N ALA A 219 -3.30 -40.28 16.34
CA ALA A 219 -2.60 -39.61 15.27
C ALA A 219 -1.09 -39.88 15.32
N GLY A 220 -0.50 -40.21 14.17
CA GLY A 220 0.95 -40.44 14.04
C GLY A 220 1.81 -39.20 14.31
N LEU A 221 1.23 -38.02 14.10
CA LEU A 221 1.83 -36.73 14.48
C LEU A 221 0.98 -36.07 15.56
N GLN A 222 1.59 -35.84 16.71
CA GLN A 222 0.98 -35.09 17.82
C GLN A 222 2.01 -34.07 18.30
N ILE A 223 1.78 -32.80 18.06
CA ILE A 223 2.70 -31.73 18.45
C ILE A 223 1.96 -30.61 19.19
N GLU A 224 2.71 -29.90 20.00
CA GLU A 224 2.24 -28.72 20.71
C GLU A 224 3.04 -27.51 20.25
N PHE A 225 2.36 -26.40 20.08
CA PHE A 225 2.99 -25.13 19.78
C PHE A 225 2.61 -24.11 20.83
N THR A 226 3.60 -23.51 21.47
CA THR A 226 3.43 -22.41 22.40
C THR A 226 4.06 -21.15 21.83
N HIS A 227 3.23 -20.16 21.64
CA HIS A 227 3.66 -18.87 21.15
C HIS A 227 4.34 -18.08 22.27
N PRO A 228 5.47 -17.35 22.01
CA PRO A 228 6.19 -16.59 23.04
C PRO A 228 5.35 -15.60 23.83
N LEU A 229 4.27 -15.10 23.25
CA LEU A 229 3.30 -14.24 23.94
C LEU A 229 2.69 -14.92 25.19
N ALA A 230 2.69 -16.23 25.27
CA ALA A 230 2.24 -16.97 26.46
C ALA A 230 3.02 -16.59 27.72
N GLN A 231 4.26 -16.12 27.58
CA GLN A 231 5.05 -15.64 28.71
C GLN A 231 4.55 -14.30 29.28
N LEU A 232 3.85 -13.51 28.48
CA LEU A 232 3.34 -12.19 28.85
C LEU A 232 1.88 -12.23 29.30
N ILE A 233 1.02 -12.94 28.55
CA ILE A 233 -0.43 -12.97 28.79
C ILE A 233 -0.95 -14.32 29.30
N GLY A 234 -0.07 -15.28 29.54
CA GLY A 234 -0.43 -16.63 29.95
C GLY A 234 -0.78 -17.56 28.79
N LYS A 235 -0.96 -18.84 29.11
CA LYS A 235 -1.38 -19.87 28.18
C LYS A 235 -2.88 -19.71 27.85
N ARG A 236 -3.20 -19.43 26.59
CA ARG A 236 -4.55 -19.34 26.05
C ARG A 236 -4.69 -20.36 24.91
N GLU A 237 -5.50 -21.39 25.14
CA GLU A 237 -5.58 -22.55 24.24
C GLU A 237 -6.52 -22.28 23.06
N ALA A 238 -6.03 -22.47 21.84
CA ALA A 238 -6.84 -22.53 20.64
C ALA A 238 -7.53 -23.90 20.51
N PRO A 239 -8.63 -24.00 19.75
CA PRO A 239 -9.11 -25.28 19.26
C PRO A 239 -7.99 -26.05 18.57
N PRO A 240 -7.90 -27.39 18.76
CA PRO A 240 -6.82 -28.17 18.16
C PRO A 240 -6.89 -28.11 16.63
N LEU A 241 -5.72 -28.07 15.98
CA LEU A 241 -5.63 -28.27 14.54
C LEU A 241 -5.61 -29.78 14.26
N VAL A 242 -6.64 -30.27 13.58
CA VAL A 242 -6.84 -31.69 13.29
C VAL A 242 -6.88 -31.89 11.78
N ASP A 243 -5.81 -32.43 11.19
CA ASP A 243 -5.74 -32.72 9.75
C ASP A 243 -4.85 -33.95 9.48
N GLY A 244 -5.47 -35.12 9.37
CA GLY A 244 -4.76 -36.40 9.13
C GLY A 244 -3.95 -36.44 7.82
N ARG A 245 -4.21 -35.53 6.88
CA ARG A 245 -3.50 -35.42 5.61
C ARG A 245 -2.11 -34.83 5.76
N ILE A 246 -1.85 -34.10 6.86
CA ILE A 246 -0.53 -33.51 7.13
C ILE A 246 0.37 -34.59 7.74
N LYS A 247 1.33 -35.09 6.94
CA LYS A 247 2.25 -36.14 7.32
C LYS A 247 3.64 -35.65 7.78
N LYS A 248 3.91 -34.36 7.64
CA LYS A 248 5.20 -33.75 8.02
C LYS A 248 5.01 -32.82 9.22
N GLU A 249 5.86 -33.00 10.22
CA GLU A 249 5.85 -32.19 11.45
C GLU A 249 6.00 -30.68 11.14
N ASP A 250 6.95 -30.33 10.27
CA ASP A 250 7.17 -28.91 9.87
C ASP A 250 5.93 -28.29 9.22
N SER A 251 5.19 -29.05 8.43
CA SER A 251 3.96 -28.56 7.78
C SER A 251 2.85 -28.36 8.81
N LEU A 252 2.70 -29.27 9.76
CA LEU A 252 1.74 -29.15 10.84
C LEU A 252 2.07 -27.96 11.74
N LYS A 253 3.34 -27.78 12.09
CA LYS A 253 3.84 -26.67 12.89
C LYS A 253 3.60 -25.32 12.20
N LYS A 254 3.91 -25.20 10.91
CA LYS A 254 3.63 -23.98 10.12
C LYS A 254 2.14 -23.62 10.10
N ALA A 255 1.27 -24.61 9.94
CA ALA A 255 -0.18 -24.41 9.97
C ALA A 255 -0.67 -23.93 11.34
N MET A 256 -0.15 -24.51 12.44
CA MET A 256 -0.45 -24.09 13.81
C MET A 256 0.04 -22.67 14.10
N GLU A 257 1.26 -22.32 13.69
CA GLU A 257 1.82 -20.97 13.80
C GLU A 257 0.95 -19.94 13.08
N LEU A 258 0.49 -20.27 11.88
CA LEU A 258 -0.38 -19.39 11.10
C LEU A 258 -1.74 -19.16 11.78
N LEU A 259 -2.31 -20.21 12.36
CA LEU A 259 -3.58 -20.13 13.08
C LEU A 259 -3.46 -19.23 14.32
N ILE A 260 -2.42 -19.40 15.11
CA ILE A 260 -2.13 -18.53 16.26
C ILE A 260 -1.89 -17.08 15.79
N LYS A 261 -1.11 -16.87 14.74
CA LYS A 261 -0.87 -15.52 14.16
C LYS A 261 -2.18 -14.84 13.76
N LYS A 262 -3.08 -15.56 13.10
CA LYS A 262 -4.40 -15.03 12.71
C LYS A 262 -5.27 -14.67 13.92
N SER A 263 -5.11 -15.33 15.06
CA SER A 263 -5.89 -15.10 16.27
C SER A 263 -5.54 -13.80 17.03
N VAL A 264 -4.41 -13.18 16.69
CA VAL A 264 -3.86 -11.99 17.39
C VAL A 264 -4.08 -10.70 16.59
N THR A 265 -4.85 -10.74 15.52
CA THR A 265 -5.03 -9.58 14.62
C THR A 265 -6.09 -8.60 15.16
N ALA A 266 -5.79 -7.30 15.06
CA ALA A 266 -6.78 -6.23 15.27
C ALA A 266 -7.29 -5.75 13.89
N SER A 267 -8.57 -5.35 13.83
CA SER A 267 -9.13 -4.71 12.64
C SER A 267 -9.31 -3.22 12.86
N ILE A 268 -9.05 -2.44 11.83
CA ILE A 268 -9.25 -0.99 11.83
C ILE A 268 -10.22 -0.66 10.71
N SER A 269 -11.28 0.07 11.03
CA SER A 269 -12.21 0.60 10.04
C SER A 269 -12.16 2.11 10.02
N LEU A 270 -12.31 2.71 8.85
CA LEU A 270 -12.36 4.15 8.66
C LEU A 270 -13.14 4.52 7.42
N ASP A 271 -13.68 5.73 7.41
CA ASP A 271 -14.25 6.36 6.23
C ASP A 271 -13.13 7.15 5.53
N PHE A 272 -12.74 6.70 4.35
CA PHE A 272 -11.72 7.38 3.55
C PHE A 272 -12.38 8.44 2.67
N VAL A 273 -12.07 9.69 2.93
CA VAL A 273 -12.45 10.81 2.07
C VAL A 273 -11.32 11.05 1.08
N ALA A 274 -11.52 10.63 -0.16
CA ALA A 274 -10.52 10.86 -1.20
C ALA A 274 -10.47 12.35 -1.54
N LEU A 275 -9.43 13.04 -1.10
CA LEU A 275 -9.09 14.38 -1.58
C LEU A 275 -8.51 14.30 -3.01
N ARG A 276 -9.28 13.70 -3.94
CA ARG A 276 -8.81 13.35 -5.28
C ARG A 276 -8.41 14.54 -6.13
N GLU A 277 -9.04 15.70 -5.94
CA GLU A 277 -8.65 16.92 -6.64
C GLU A 277 -7.21 17.33 -6.31
N HIS A 278 -6.73 16.96 -5.13
CA HIS A 278 -5.40 17.32 -4.64
C HIS A 278 -4.41 16.15 -4.65
N PHE A 279 -4.90 14.91 -4.60
CA PHE A 279 -4.09 13.69 -4.54
C PHE A 279 -4.72 12.58 -5.41
N PRO A 280 -4.69 12.71 -6.75
CA PRO A 280 -5.27 11.73 -7.67
C PRO A 280 -4.65 10.33 -7.55
N GLU A 281 -3.41 10.24 -7.05
CA GLU A 281 -2.71 8.99 -6.76
C GLU A 281 -3.20 8.27 -5.50
N ALA A 282 -3.91 8.94 -4.60
CA ALA A 282 -4.47 8.33 -3.40
C ALA A 282 -5.74 7.55 -3.74
N ASN A 283 -5.59 6.44 -4.46
CA ASN A 283 -6.65 5.51 -4.82
C ASN A 283 -6.44 4.19 -4.09
N PRO A 284 -7.12 3.98 -2.94
CA PRO A 284 -6.96 2.77 -2.14
C PRO A 284 -7.28 1.51 -2.95
N LYS A 285 -6.42 0.50 -2.83
CA LYS A 285 -6.62 -0.82 -3.43
C LYS A 285 -6.46 -1.91 -2.37
N ILE A 286 -7.11 -3.04 -2.57
CA ILE A 286 -6.88 -4.22 -1.75
C ILE A 286 -5.39 -4.60 -1.81
N GLY A 287 -4.80 -4.88 -0.65
CA GLY A 287 -3.38 -5.21 -0.52
C GLY A 287 -2.46 -4.00 -0.35
N ASP A 288 -2.95 -2.76 -0.49
CA ASP A 288 -2.12 -1.59 -0.22
C ASP A 288 -1.70 -1.54 1.24
N VAL A 289 -0.41 -1.37 1.48
CA VAL A 289 0.17 -1.11 2.80
C VAL A 289 0.33 0.38 2.97
N VAL A 290 -0.46 0.96 3.85
CA VAL A 290 -0.54 2.40 4.06
C VAL A 290 -0.17 2.77 5.50
N ARG A 291 0.41 3.93 5.69
CA ARG A 291 0.59 4.52 7.02
C ARG A 291 -0.70 5.19 7.45
N VAL A 292 -1.24 4.80 8.59
CA VAL A 292 -2.39 5.45 9.22
C VAL A 292 -1.94 6.22 10.44
N VAL A 293 -2.35 7.49 10.50
CA VAL A 293 -2.01 8.40 11.59
C VAL A 293 -3.29 8.98 12.18
N ASP A 294 -3.51 8.75 13.47
CA ASP A 294 -4.54 9.41 14.25
C ASP A 294 -3.93 9.88 15.59
N SER A 295 -3.79 11.19 15.72
CA SER A 295 -3.16 11.79 16.90
C SER A 295 -4.09 11.74 18.13
N ALA A 296 -5.41 11.69 17.94
CA ALA A 296 -6.39 11.68 19.04
C ALA A 296 -6.33 10.36 19.83
N ILE A 297 -6.16 9.25 19.14
CA ILE A 297 -6.04 7.92 19.74
C ILE A 297 -4.59 7.42 19.80
N GLY A 298 -3.60 8.28 19.47
CA GLY A 298 -2.18 7.94 19.51
C GLY A 298 -1.76 6.86 18.52
N TYR A 299 -2.49 6.71 17.39
CA TYR A 299 -2.21 5.69 16.40
C TYR A 299 -1.28 6.19 15.29
N ASN A 300 -0.23 5.47 15.00
CA ASN A 300 0.71 5.75 13.91
C ASN A 300 1.42 4.48 13.47
N ASP A 301 0.76 3.72 12.58
CA ASP A 301 1.29 2.44 12.12
C ASP A 301 1.06 2.20 10.62
N LEU A 302 1.84 1.25 10.07
CA LEU A 302 1.60 0.71 8.73
C LEU A 302 0.57 -0.41 8.83
N VAL A 303 -0.47 -0.33 8.01
CA VAL A 303 -1.56 -1.29 7.95
C VAL A 303 -1.90 -1.64 6.53
N ARG A 304 -2.49 -2.80 6.32
CA ARG A 304 -2.86 -3.28 5.00
C ARG A 304 -4.35 -3.14 4.76
N ILE A 305 -4.74 -2.66 3.59
CA ILE A 305 -6.14 -2.58 3.17
C ILE A 305 -6.63 -4.00 2.81
N VAL A 306 -7.67 -4.45 3.52
CA VAL A 306 -8.26 -5.79 3.33
C VAL A 306 -9.68 -5.75 2.78
N GLU A 307 -10.39 -4.63 2.94
CA GLU A 307 -11.72 -4.46 2.37
C GLU A 307 -11.93 -3.00 1.97
N ILE A 308 -12.60 -2.79 0.84
CA ILE A 308 -12.98 -1.46 0.34
C ILE A 308 -14.41 -1.53 -0.16
N THR A 309 -15.25 -0.62 0.33
CA THR A 309 -16.56 -0.35 -0.24
C THR A 309 -16.55 1.04 -0.86
N THR A 310 -16.71 1.12 -2.18
CA THR A 310 -16.73 2.37 -2.93
C THR A 310 -18.13 2.72 -3.37
N HIS A 311 -18.60 3.92 -3.03
CA HIS A 311 -19.85 4.49 -3.47
C HIS A 311 -19.57 5.53 -4.57
N ARG A 312 -20.33 5.45 -5.66
CA ARG A 312 -20.23 6.40 -6.78
C ARG A 312 -21.59 6.99 -7.09
N ASP A 313 -21.60 8.25 -7.51
CA ASP A 313 -22.80 8.92 -7.99
C ASP A 313 -23.17 8.47 -9.43
N ALA A 314 -24.25 9.02 -9.95
CA ALA A 314 -24.72 8.74 -11.32
C ALA A 314 -23.74 9.23 -12.41
N TYR A 315 -22.79 10.07 -12.09
CA TYR A 315 -21.74 10.55 -13.01
C TYR A 315 -20.44 9.76 -12.89
N ASN A 316 -20.45 8.70 -12.05
CA ASN A 316 -19.31 7.83 -11.75
C ASN A 316 -18.22 8.52 -10.90
N ASN A 317 -18.55 9.61 -10.21
CA ASN A 317 -17.66 10.20 -9.22
C ASN A 317 -17.74 9.43 -7.92
N ILE A 318 -16.60 9.18 -7.27
CA ILE A 318 -16.59 8.59 -5.95
C ILE A 318 -17.11 9.60 -4.94
N THR A 319 -18.17 9.23 -4.23
CA THR A 319 -18.79 10.02 -3.16
C THR A 319 -18.32 9.60 -1.78
N LYS A 320 -18.00 8.31 -1.61
CA LYS A 320 -17.56 7.74 -0.33
C LYS A 320 -16.74 6.47 -0.58
N GLN A 321 -15.73 6.24 0.27
CA GLN A 321 -15.03 4.97 0.35
C GLN A 321 -14.90 4.55 1.81
N ASP A 322 -15.50 3.41 2.16
CA ASP A 322 -15.29 2.77 3.44
C ASP A 322 -14.13 1.78 3.30
N VAL A 323 -13.14 1.89 4.14
CA VAL A 323 -11.92 1.07 4.08
C VAL A 323 -11.77 0.31 5.39
N VAL A 324 -11.56 -1.01 5.30
CA VAL A 324 -11.19 -1.86 6.42
C VAL A 324 -9.72 -2.25 6.28
N LEU A 325 -8.99 -2.05 7.34
CA LEU A 325 -7.55 -2.27 7.42
C LEU A 325 -7.27 -3.49 8.30
N GLY A 326 -6.39 -4.37 7.80
CA GLY A 326 -5.83 -5.48 8.56
C GLY A 326 -4.47 -5.11 9.16
N ASP A 327 -4.07 -5.76 10.25
CA ASP A 327 -2.81 -5.49 10.93
C ASP A 327 -1.60 -6.00 10.11
N PHE A 328 -0.84 -5.07 9.51
CA PHE A 328 0.42 -5.38 8.83
C PHE A 328 1.65 -5.17 9.75
N THR A 329 1.67 -4.13 10.56
CA THR A 329 2.85 -3.72 11.31
C THR A 329 2.90 -4.28 12.72
N ARG A 330 1.76 -4.49 13.37
CA ARG A 330 1.70 -5.21 14.64
C ARG A 330 2.23 -6.62 14.46
N ARG A 331 1.89 -7.26 13.33
CA ARG A 331 2.46 -8.55 12.93
C ARG A 331 4.00 -8.50 12.87
N ASN A 332 4.59 -7.46 12.28
CA ASN A 332 6.04 -7.32 12.17
C ASN A 332 6.70 -6.93 13.50
N ARG A 333 6.12 -6.02 14.28
CA ARG A 333 6.59 -5.69 15.64
C ARG A 333 6.45 -6.88 16.57
N TYR A 334 5.33 -7.58 16.46
CA TYR A 334 5.04 -8.77 17.21
C TYR A 334 6.00 -9.91 16.82
N ASN A 335 6.21 -10.18 15.54
CA ASN A 335 7.19 -11.13 15.05
C ASN A 335 8.61 -10.75 15.49
N LYS A 336 8.95 -9.47 15.52
CA LYS A 336 10.23 -8.98 16.03
C LYS A 336 10.35 -9.21 17.54
N ALA A 337 9.34 -8.84 18.32
CA ALA A 337 9.31 -9.08 19.77
C ALA A 337 9.36 -10.57 20.09
N VAL A 338 8.68 -11.41 19.31
CA VAL A 338 8.73 -12.88 19.38
C VAL A 338 10.10 -13.41 19.03
N HIS A 339 10.71 -12.90 17.96
CA HIS A 339 12.05 -13.33 17.53
C HIS A 339 13.12 -12.92 18.55
N ASP A 340 13.00 -11.71 19.08
CA ASP A 340 13.88 -11.19 20.13
C ASP A 340 13.72 -11.99 21.44
N ALA A 341 12.48 -12.33 21.82
CA ALA A 341 12.19 -13.20 22.96
C ALA A 341 12.69 -14.65 22.74
N ALA A 342 12.52 -15.21 21.53
CA ALA A 342 13.00 -16.54 21.20
C ALA A 342 14.53 -16.60 21.16
N ASN A 343 15.19 -15.58 20.64
CA ASN A 343 16.66 -15.46 20.67
C ASN A 343 17.18 -15.30 22.09
N TYR A 344 16.47 -14.57 22.92
CA TYR A 344 16.78 -14.43 24.34
C TYR A 344 16.66 -15.79 25.08
N VAL A 345 15.56 -16.53 24.89
CA VAL A 345 15.38 -17.87 25.47
C VAL A 345 16.45 -18.85 25.00
N LYS A 346 16.88 -18.76 23.73
CA LYS A 346 18.01 -19.55 23.21
C LYS A 346 19.33 -19.16 23.89
N SER A 347 19.60 -17.88 24.13
CA SER A 347 20.81 -17.42 24.81
C SER A 347 20.83 -17.85 26.28
N VAL A 348 19.67 -17.86 26.94
CA VAL A 348 19.55 -18.34 28.35
C VAL A 348 19.74 -19.86 28.47
N LYS A 349 19.28 -20.66 27.48
CA LYS A 349 19.51 -22.13 27.46
C LYS A 349 20.93 -22.53 27.18
N SER A 350 21.77 -21.66 26.62
CA SER A 350 23.16 -21.95 26.30
C SER A 350 24.16 -21.68 27.45
N THR A 351 23.71 -20.98 28.50
CA THR A 351 24.51 -20.67 29.68
C THR A 351 24.02 -21.49 30.89
N LYS A 352 24.81 -22.49 31.30
CA LYS A 352 24.60 -23.17 32.60
C LYS A 352 25.04 -22.21 33.73
N SER A 353 24.15 -21.35 34.22
CA SER A 353 24.36 -20.52 35.40
C SER A 353 23.11 -20.40 36.26
N ASP A 354 23.29 -20.15 37.54
CA ASP A 354 22.30 -20.15 38.62
C ASP A 354 21.04 -19.30 38.27
N PRO A 355 19.82 -19.90 38.19
CA PRO A 355 18.60 -19.23 37.76
C PRO A 355 18.20 -18.02 38.62
N SER A 356 18.62 -17.96 39.88
CA SER A 356 18.23 -16.87 40.81
C SER A 356 19.00 -15.57 40.56
N LYS A 357 20.27 -15.66 40.11
CA LYS A 357 21.07 -14.47 39.74
C LYS A 357 20.65 -13.90 38.38
N GLU A 358 20.29 -14.79 37.44
CA GLU A 358 19.86 -14.40 36.11
C GLU A 358 18.47 -13.76 36.12
N LEU A 359 17.54 -14.22 36.96
CA LEU A 359 16.23 -13.61 37.14
C LEU A 359 16.33 -12.18 37.71
N LYS A 360 17.28 -11.94 38.63
CA LYS A 360 17.57 -10.59 39.16
C LYS A 360 18.19 -9.68 38.09
N ALA A 361 19.12 -10.19 37.29
CA ALA A 361 19.73 -9.45 36.19
C ALA A 361 18.73 -9.17 35.05
N LEU A 362 17.79 -10.08 34.81
CA LEU A 362 16.71 -9.94 33.86
C LEU A 362 15.70 -8.86 34.30
N ASN A 363 15.24 -8.91 35.56
CA ASN A 363 14.36 -7.89 36.10
C ASN A 363 15.02 -6.50 36.09
N ALA A 364 16.33 -6.41 36.33
CA ALA A 364 17.07 -5.15 36.21
C ALA A 364 17.11 -4.66 34.74
N LYS A 365 17.30 -5.54 33.75
CA LYS A 365 17.29 -5.20 32.33
C LYS A 365 15.90 -4.84 31.82
N VAL A 366 14.86 -5.55 32.26
CA VAL A 366 13.45 -5.24 31.95
C VAL A 366 13.08 -3.88 32.55
N ASN A 367 13.47 -3.61 33.78
CA ASN A 367 13.22 -2.30 34.42
C ASN A 367 14.01 -1.16 33.75
N ALA A 368 15.24 -1.42 33.29
CA ALA A 368 16.03 -0.46 32.52
C ALA A 368 15.39 -0.22 31.13
N SER A 369 14.88 -1.24 30.45
CA SER A 369 14.17 -1.10 29.17
C SER A 369 12.81 -0.40 29.33
N LEU A 370 12.08 -0.66 30.42
CA LEU A 370 10.87 0.07 30.79
C LEU A 370 11.19 1.54 31.11
N SER A 371 12.30 1.81 31.79
CA SER A 371 12.77 3.18 32.05
C SER A 371 13.12 3.90 30.76
N ILE A 372 13.84 3.25 29.82
CA ILE A 372 14.16 3.82 28.50
C ILE A 372 12.89 4.04 27.67
N ASN A 373 11.94 3.10 27.68
CA ASN A 373 10.65 3.29 27.03
C ASN A 373 9.82 4.43 27.63
N ASN A 374 9.81 4.57 28.95
CA ASN A 374 9.13 5.66 29.62
C ASN A 374 9.82 7.02 29.33
N GLU A 375 11.15 7.04 29.19
CA GLU A 375 11.91 8.22 28.78
C GLU A 375 11.64 8.55 27.30
N LEU A 376 11.57 7.57 26.41
CA LEU A 376 11.18 7.72 25.00
C LEU A 376 9.72 8.18 24.85
N VAL A 377 8.81 7.68 25.67
CA VAL A 377 7.42 8.15 25.72
C VAL A 377 7.39 9.62 26.19
N LYS A 378 8.10 9.97 27.26
CA LYS A 378 8.22 11.36 27.72
C LYS A 378 8.91 12.28 26.69
N GLN A 379 9.90 11.78 25.95
CA GLN A 379 10.53 12.53 24.86
C GLN A 379 9.58 12.69 23.68
N ASN A 380 8.81 11.66 23.33
CA ASN A 380 7.76 11.73 22.32
C ASN A 380 6.62 12.68 22.75
N GLU A 381 6.21 12.66 24.02
CA GLU A 381 5.24 13.62 24.56
C GLU A 381 5.78 15.06 24.51
N LYS A 382 7.07 15.26 24.83
CA LYS A 382 7.74 16.57 24.68
C LYS A 382 7.88 16.98 23.22
N ILE A 383 8.12 16.05 22.31
CA ILE A 383 8.16 16.30 20.87
C ILE A 383 6.76 16.60 20.37
N ASN A 384 5.76 15.83 20.75
CA ASN A 384 4.35 16.08 20.40
C ASN A 384 3.85 17.40 20.99
N ALA A 385 4.15 17.71 22.24
CA ALA A 385 3.83 19.01 22.82
C ALA A 385 4.60 20.20 22.18
N LYS A 386 5.78 19.94 21.58
CA LYS A 386 6.47 20.91 20.74
C LYS A 386 5.85 21.01 19.35
N VAL A 387 5.37 19.90 18.79
CA VAL A 387 4.65 19.85 17.51
C VAL A 387 3.28 20.51 17.65
N ASP A 388 2.55 20.27 18.75
CA ASP A 388 1.25 20.90 19.03
C ASP A 388 1.36 22.41 19.34
N LYS A 389 2.49 22.84 19.90
CA LYS A 389 2.81 24.27 20.05
C LYS A 389 3.30 24.94 18.76
N MET A 390 3.59 24.17 17.73
CA MET A 390 3.82 24.67 16.39
C MET A 390 2.45 24.86 15.70
N ASN A 391 1.76 25.94 16.05
CA ASN A 391 0.57 26.40 15.36
C ASN A 391 0.92 26.65 13.88
N THR A 392 0.75 25.65 13.04
CA THR A 392 0.84 25.78 11.60
C THR A 392 -0.35 26.59 11.11
N LYS A 393 -0.14 27.85 10.83
CA LYS A 393 -1.12 28.67 10.13
C LYS A 393 -1.26 28.13 8.71
N THR A 394 -2.38 27.52 8.42
CA THR A 394 -2.75 27.14 7.05
C THR A 394 -3.21 28.39 6.29
N VAL A 395 -2.61 28.65 5.15
CA VAL A 395 -3.04 29.70 4.24
C VAL A 395 -3.60 29.01 2.99
N THR A 396 -4.91 29.20 2.73
CA THR A 396 -5.54 28.75 1.49
C THR A 396 -5.24 29.78 0.41
N THR A 397 -4.62 29.37 -0.69
CA THR A 397 -4.40 30.25 -1.86
C THR A 397 -5.68 30.35 -2.69
N ALA A 398 -5.72 31.33 -3.61
CA ALA A 398 -6.87 31.55 -4.51
C ALA A 398 -7.22 30.31 -5.38
N ASN A 399 -6.28 29.37 -5.56
CA ASN A 399 -6.47 28.13 -6.33
C ASN A 399 -6.86 26.94 -5.43
N GLY A 400 -7.21 27.16 -4.16
CA GLY A 400 -7.54 26.07 -3.23
C GLY A 400 -6.34 25.30 -2.68
N THR A 401 -5.11 25.65 -3.04
CA THR A 401 -3.90 24.98 -2.53
C THR A 401 -3.67 25.34 -1.06
N ILE A 402 -3.60 24.35 -0.18
CA ILE A 402 -3.28 24.56 1.22
C ILE A 402 -1.77 24.72 1.36
N MET A 403 -1.33 25.92 1.76
CA MET A 403 0.06 26.18 2.09
C MET A 403 0.20 26.31 3.62
N TYR A 404 1.19 25.63 4.17
CA TYR A 404 1.55 25.79 5.58
C TYR A 404 2.46 26.99 5.76
N ASP A 405 2.07 27.94 6.62
CA ASP A 405 2.93 29.06 6.98
C ASP A 405 3.93 28.64 8.06
N PHE A 406 5.13 28.26 7.64
CA PHE A 406 6.21 27.86 8.52
C PHE A 406 7.01 29.06 9.10
N THR A 407 6.67 30.29 8.76
CA THR A 407 7.43 31.48 9.21
C THR A 407 7.32 31.72 10.72
N SER A 408 6.32 31.14 11.36
CA SER A 408 6.15 31.21 12.83
C SER A 408 6.97 30.17 13.60
N GLN A 409 7.57 29.18 12.93
CA GLN A 409 8.35 28.13 13.57
C GLN A 409 9.73 28.63 14.03
N SER A 410 10.13 28.29 15.24
CA SER A 410 11.41 28.70 15.82
C SER A 410 12.63 28.29 14.98
N SER A 411 12.50 27.20 14.22
CA SER A 411 13.54 26.67 13.32
C SER A 411 13.80 27.54 12.09
N ILE A 412 12.83 28.40 11.70
CA ILE A 412 12.91 29.28 10.53
C ILE A 412 13.16 30.73 10.95
N ARG A 413 12.79 31.11 12.17
CA ARG A 413 12.95 32.47 12.70
C ARG A 413 14.40 32.98 12.73
N ASN A 414 15.37 32.09 12.78
CA ASN A 414 16.78 32.41 12.85
C ASN A 414 17.54 32.39 11.53
N ILE A 415 16.84 32.20 10.38
CA ILE A 415 17.46 32.26 9.07
C ILE A 415 17.72 33.72 8.71
N LYS A 416 18.97 34.10 8.64
CA LYS A 416 19.42 35.44 8.25
C LYS A 416 19.95 35.49 6.82
N SER A 417 20.29 34.33 6.25
CA SER A 417 20.82 34.21 4.91
C SER A 417 20.28 32.96 4.20
N ILE A 418 19.93 33.12 2.91
CA ILE A 418 19.42 32.07 2.06
C ILE A 418 20.31 31.96 0.84
N GLY A 419 20.88 30.79 0.60
CA GLY A 419 21.61 30.45 -0.60
C GLY A 419 20.78 29.53 -1.49
N THR A 420 20.77 29.78 -2.79
CA THR A 420 20.10 28.89 -3.75
C THR A 420 21.04 28.49 -4.86
N ILE A 421 21.01 27.23 -5.20
CA ILE A 421 21.69 26.61 -6.33
C ILE A 421 20.69 25.81 -7.16
N GLY A 422 20.92 25.71 -8.44
CA GLY A 422 20.01 25.04 -9.38
C GLY A 422 20.20 25.49 -10.82
N ASP A 423 19.19 25.23 -11.61
CA ASP A 423 19.11 25.54 -13.03
C ASP A 423 18.37 26.85 -13.35
N SER A 424 17.80 26.94 -14.57
CA SER A 424 17.00 28.09 -15.01
C SER A 424 15.74 28.33 -14.17
N VAL A 425 15.16 27.30 -13.57
CA VAL A 425 13.97 27.41 -12.72
C VAL A 425 14.35 28.10 -11.40
N ALA A 426 15.41 27.66 -10.75
CA ALA A 426 15.93 28.29 -9.54
C ALA A 426 16.43 29.70 -9.78
N ARG A 427 16.99 29.96 -10.94
CA ARG A 427 17.41 31.31 -11.38
C ARG A 427 16.19 32.24 -11.50
N GLY A 428 15.03 31.73 -11.87
CA GLY A 428 13.83 32.51 -12.18
C GLY A 428 13.89 33.08 -13.61
N SER A 429 14.45 32.31 -14.56
CA SER A 429 14.48 32.70 -15.97
C SER A 429 13.05 32.95 -16.47
N HIS A 430 12.84 34.07 -17.16
CA HIS A 430 11.54 34.53 -17.65
C HIS A 430 10.53 34.98 -16.56
N ALA A 431 10.92 35.06 -15.29
CA ALA A 431 10.09 35.58 -14.19
C ALA A 431 10.55 36.99 -13.75
N LYS A 432 9.61 37.81 -13.25
CA LYS A 432 9.95 39.14 -12.69
C LYS A 432 10.75 39.05 -11.38
N THR A 433 10.62 37.94 -10.67
CA THR A 433 11.33 37.62 -9.42
C THR A 433 11.45 36.10 -9.29
N ASN A 434 12.36 35.64 -8.47
CA ASN A 434 12.55 34.22 -8.20
C ASN A 434 12.10 33.86 -6.77
N PHE A 435 11.90 32.58 -6.50
CA PHE A 435 11.44 32.14 -5.18
C PHE A 435 12.44 32.44 -4.06
N THR A 436 13.74 32.53 -4.35
CA THR A 436 14.77 32.90 -3.38
C THR A 436 14.56 34.32 -2.87
N GLU A 437 14.34 35.28 -3.77
CA GLU A 437 14.05 36.67 -3.39
C GLU A 437 12.72 36.80 -2.67
N MET A 438 11.69 36.08 -3.12
CA MET A 438 10.39 36.08 -2.44
C MET A 438 10.50 35.55 -1.00
N LEU A 439 11.22 34.46 -0.82
CA LEU A 439 11.47 33.86 0.50
C LEU A 439 12.34 34.79 1.37
N GLY A 440 13.37 35.39 0.79
CA GLY A 440 14.22 36.37 1.48
C GLY A 440 13.44 37.58 2.00
N LYS A 441 12.55 38.13 1.18
CA LYS A 441 11.63 39.21 1.62
C LYS A 441 10.72 38.76 2.76
N LYS A 442 10.14 37.55 2.65
CA LYS A 442 9.25 37.00 3.68
C LYS A 442 9.95 36.74 5.00
N LEU A 443 11.18 36.22 4.96
CA LEU A 443 11.99 35.91 6.18
C LEU A 443 12.87 37.07 6.63
N LYS A 444 12.90 38.18 5.89
CA LYS A 444 13.84 39.31 6.12
C LYS A 444 15.30 38.85 6.12
N ALA A 445 15.65 37.90 5.23
CA ALA A 445 16.96 37.29 5.12
C ALA A 445 17.69 37.79 3.87
N LYS A 446 19.04 37.87 3.94
CA LYS A 446 19.88 38.13 2.77
C LYS A 446 19.80 36.93 1.81
N THR A 447 19.79 37.19 0.52
CA THR A 447 19.70 36.15 -0.50
C THR A 447 20.91 36.11 -1.41
N THR A 448 21.36 34.90 -1.73
CA THR A 448 22.40 34.64 -2.74
C THR A 448 21.86 33.54 -3.66
N ASN A 449 21.70 33.85 -4.94
CA ASN A 449 21.25 32.88 -5.92
C ASN A 449 22.35 32.62 -6.94
N LEU A 450 22.95 31.44 -6.91
CA LEU A 450 24.02 31.01 -7.82
C LEU A 450 23.49 30.19 -9.01
N ALA A 451 22.18 29.97 -9.08
CA ALA A 451 21.57 29.16 -10.13
C ALA A 451 21.86 29.67 -11.54
N ARG A 452 22.07 28.76 -12.48
CA ARG A 452 22.43 29.06 -13.88
C ARG A 452 21.49 28.34 -14.83
N GLY A 453 21.06 29.02 -15.89
CA GLY A 453 20.26 28.39 -16.93
C GLY A 453 21.04 27.27 -17.62
N GLY A 454 20.40 26.13 -17.82
CA GLY A 454 21.01 24.94 -18.42
C GLY A 454 22.00 24.19 -17.53
N ALA A 455 22.04 24.49 -16.22
CA ALA A 455 22.95 23.82 -15.30
C ALA A 455 22.49 22.40 -15.01
N THR A 456 23.36 21.43 -15.25
CA THR A 456 23.20 20.04 -14.86
C THR A 456 23.66 19.81 -13.41
N MET A 457 23.15 18.78 -12.74
CA MET A 457 23.70 18.33 -11.45
C MET A 457 25.13 17.83 -11.65
N ALA A 458 25.32 16.98 -12.65
CA ALA A 458 26.60 16.38 -12.98
C ALA A 458 27.58 17.35 -13.67
N THR A 459 28.86 17.12 -13.44
CA THR A 459 29.95 17.85 -14.11
C THR A 459 30.21 17.25 -15.50
N VAL A 460 29.30 17.47 -16.45
CA VAL A 460 29.42 16.92 -17.80
C VAL A 460 30.00 17.94 -18.77
N PRO A 461 30.84 17.53 -19.72
CA PRO A 461 31.50 18.43 -20.67
C PRO A 461 30.57 18.81 -21.84
N ILE A 462 29.54 19.62 -21.55
CA ILE A 462 28.70 20.22 -22.60
C ILE A 462 29.23 21.62 -22.94
N GLY A 463 30.49 21.71 -23.36
CA GLY A 463 31.22 22.97 -23.52
C GLY A 463 31.87 23.44 -22.21
N LYS A 464 32.83 24.37 -22.30
CA LYS A 464 33.57 24.87 -21.12
C LYS A 464 32.67 25.45 -20.03
N GLU A 465 31.62 26.17 -20.41
CA GLU A 465 30.71 26.84 -19.46
C GLU A 465 29.85 25.87 -18.66
N ALA A 466 29.50 24.70 -19.21
CA ALA A 466 28.61 23.77 -18.54
C ALA A 466 29.26 23.07 -17.34
N VAL A 467 30.55 22.76 -17.41
CA VAL A 467 31.28 22.13 -16.29
C VAL A 467 31.41 23.09 -15.11
N GLU A 468 31.74 24.36 -15.40
CA GLU A 468 31.93 25.39 -14.37
C GLU A 468 30.59 25.85 -13.75
N ASN A 469 29.50 25.76 -14.49
CA ASN A 469 28.17 26.16 -14.05
C ASN A 469 27.34 25.02 -13.45
N SER A 470 27.85 23.78 -13.39
CA SER A 470 27.12 22.66 -12.83
C SER A 470 26.66 22.92 -11.39
N ILE A 471 25.54 22.32 -10.99
CA ILE A 471 25.00 22.50 -9.64
C ILE A 471 25.99 22.00 -8.58
N TYR A 472 26.76 20.95 -8.88
CA TYR A 472 27.86 20.52 -8.03
C TYR A 472 28.88 21.65 -7.81
N ARG A 473 29.29 22.38 -8.85
CA ARG A 473 30.23 23.54 -8.74
C ARG A 473 29.61 24.72 -8.01
N GLN A 474 28.32 24.96 -8.20
CA GLN A 474 27.59 25.96 -7.41
C GLN A 474 27.59 25.60 -5.91
N ALA A 475 27.51 24.31 -5.57
CA ALA A 475 27.53 23.82 -4.18
C ALA A 475 28.85 24.13 -3.45
N GLU A 476 29.98 24.19 -4.18
CA GLU A 476 31.27 24.56 -3.61
C GLU A 476 31.29 26.02 -3.10
N GLN A 477 30.53 26.90 -3.76
CA GLN A 477 30.56 28.34 -3.56
C GLN A 477 29.44 28.85 -2.64
N ILE A 478 28.31 28.15 -2.57
CA ILE A 478 27.13 28.63 -1.87
C ILE A 478 27.34 28.70 -0.35
N ARG A 479 26.84 29.77 0.26
CA ARG A 479 26.81 29.99 1.72
C ARG A 479 25.44 30.50 2.14
N GLY A 480 25.02 30.14 3.35
CA GLY A 480 23.76 30.60 3.94
C GLY A 480 23.30 29.76 5.12
N ASP A 481 22.40 30.29 5.92
CA ASP A 481 21.75 29.55 7.04
C ASP A 481 20.73 28.53 6.50
N LEU A 482 20.13 28.83 5.35
CA LEU A 482 19.30 27.92 4.55
C LEU A 482 19.88 27.81 3.16
N ILE A 483 20.22 26.61 2.76
CA ILE A 483 20.66 26.32 1.38
C ILE A 483 19.52 25.60 0.67
N ILE A 484 19.09 26.12 -0.47
CA ILE A 484 18.09 25.50 -1.33
C ILE A 484 18.81 24.91 -2.54
N LEU A 485 18.75 23.59 -2.67
CA LEU A 485 19.22 22.88 -3.83
C LEU A 485 17.99 22.47 -4.64
N GLN A 486 17.80 23.10 -5.79
CA GLN A 486 16.72 22.74 -6.69
C GLN A 486 17.23 21.67 -7.66
N GLY A 487 16.56 20.52 -7.68
CA GLY A 487 16.82 19.46 -8.65
C GLY A 487 16.51 19.94 -10.06
N THR A 488 17.16 19.33 -11.05
CA THR A 488 17.15 19.79 -12.43
C THR A 488 16.64 18.72 -13.38
N ASP A 489 15.94 19.15 -14.40
CA ASP A 489 15.60 18.37 -15.59
C ASP A 489 16.68 18.51 -16.70
N ASP A 490 17.63 19.42 -16.51
CA ASP A 490 18.71 19.62 -17.48
C ASP A 490 19.64 18.40 -17.60
N ASP A 491 19.90 17.64 -16.50
CA ASP A 491 20.62 16.37 -16.60
C ASP A 491 19.87 15.37 -17.50
N TRP A 492 18.55 15.36 -17.45
CA TRP A 492 17.74 14.54 -18.32
C TRP A 492 17.73 15.04 -19.76
N LEU A 493 17.59 16.34 -19.96
CA LEU A 493 17.63 16.97 -21.29
C LEU A 493 19.00 16.80 -21.94
N HIS A 494 20.07 17.15 -21.23
CA HIS A 494 21.44 17.02 -21.71
C HIS A 494 21.92 15.58 -21.73
N GLY A 495 21.41 14.71 -20.87
CA GLY A 495 21.65 13.28 -20.92
C GLY A 495 21.19 12.64 -22.24
N TYR A 496 20.17 13.23 -22.88
CA TYR A 496 19.76 12.82 -24.23
C TYR A 496 20.82 13.11 -25.28
N TRP A 497 21.52 14.28 -25.19
CA TRP A 497 22.52 14.70 -26.14
C TRP A 497 23.95 14.40 -25.72
N ALA A 498 24.24 14.36 -24.44
CA ALA A 498 25.59 14.27 -23.89
C ALA A 498 25.85 12.98 -23.07
N GLY A 499 24.85 12.13 -22.89
CA GLY A 499 25.04 10.84 -22.25
C GLY A 499 25.31 10.92 -20.75
N VAL A 500 24.66 11.85 -19.99
CA VAL A 500 24.79 11.93 -18.54
C VAL A 500 24.19 10.64 -17.92
N PRO A 501 25.00 9.76 -17.30
CA PRO A 501 24.49 8.57 -16.66
C PRO A 501 23.91 8.89 -15.29
N ILE A 502 22.97 8.04 -14.81
CA ILE A 502 22.47 8.16 -13.44
C ILE A 502 23.57 7.87 -12.43
N GLY A 503 24.33 6.81 -12.66
CA GLY A 503 25.41 6.39 -11.78
C GLY A 503 24.96 5.61 -10.55
N THR A 504 25.93 4.96 -9.91
CA THR A 504 25.75 4.22 -8.64
C THR A 504 26.85 4.58 -7.63
N ASP A 505 27.94 5.19 -8.09
CA ASP A 505 29.05 5.65 -7.24
C ASP A 505 28.72 7.05 -6.70
N LYS A 506 28.73 7.19 -5.38
CA LYS A 506 28.46 8.45 -4.66
C LYS A 506 29.50 9.54 -4.90
N THR A 507 30.69 9.19 -5.40
CA THR A 507 31.82 10.11 -5.59
C THR A 507 32.06 10.50 -7.03
N ASP A 508 31.43 9.81 -7.99
CA ASP A 508 31.59 10.11 -9.41
C ASP A 508 30.73 11.31 -9.81
N THR A 509 31.29 12.50 -9.74
CA THR A 509 30.59 13.76 -10.10
C THR A 509 30.21 13.89 -11.57
N LYS A 510 30.62 12.97 -12.44
CA LYS A 510 30.18 12.91 -13.84
C LYS A 510 28.83 12.24 -14.01
N THR A 511 28.31 11.62 -12.94
CA THR A 511 26.99 11.01 -12.91
C THR A 511 26.03 11.87 -12.07
N PHE A 512 24.72 11.76 -12.34
CA PHE A 512 23.72 12.50 -11.57
C PHE A 512 23.78 12.16 -10.08
N TYR A 513 23.77 10.85 -9.75
CA TYR A 513 23.77 10.38 -8.38
C TYR A 513 25.03 10.77 -7.61
N GLY A 514 26.20 10.58 -8.23
CA GLY A 514 27.47 10.93 -7.60
C GLY A 514 27.63 12.44 -7.39
N ALA A 515 27.24 13.25 -8.38
CA ALA A 515 27.27 14.70 -8.27
C ALA A 515 26.30 15.22 -7.19
N PHE A 516 25.08 14.64 -7.10
CA PHE A 516 24.11 14.99 -6.07
C PHE A 516 24.64 14.69 -4.66
N CYS A 517 25.14 13.47 -4.45
CA CYS A 517 25.71 13.08 -3.15
C CYS A 517 26.89 13.98 -2.77
N SER A 518 27.82 14.19 -3.70
CA SER A 518 28.99 15.06 -3.50
C SER A 518 28.60 16.52 -3.25
N ALA A 519 27.56 17.03 -3.92
CA ALA A 519 27.06 18.38 -3.69
C ALA A 519 26.53 18.55 -2.25
N ILE A 520 25.76 17.59 -1.75
CA ILE A 520 25.25 17.59 -0.36
C ILE A 520 26.42 17.56 0.65
N GLU A 521 27.42 16.72 0.41
CA GLU A 521 28.60 16.64 1.30
C GLU A 521 29.39 17.95 1.31
N VAL A 522 29.62 18.55 0.15
CA VAL A 522 30.32 19.84 0.03
C VAL A 522 29.53 20.97 0.70
N ILE A 523 28.19 21.01 0.50
CA ILE A 523 27.35 21.99 1.20
C ILE A 523 27.48 21.83 2.71
N ARG A 524 27.37 20.62 3.24
CA ARG A 524 27.49 20.33 4.68
C ARG A 524 28.86 20.73 5.23
N LYS A 525 29.92 20.41 4.51
CA LYS A 525 31.30 20.78 4.88
C LYS A 525 31.47 22.29 4.98
N ASN A 526 30.96 23.02 3.99
CA ASN A 526 31.14 24.47 3.87
C ASN A 526 30.13 25.28 4.72
N ASN A 527 29.01 24.64 5.11
CA ASN A 527 27.90 25.25 5.85
C ASN A 527 27.42 24.29 6.98
N PRO A 528 28.24 24.02 7.99
CA PRO A 528 27.99 22.93 8.96
C PRO A 528 26.72 23.09 9.78
N THR A 529 26.24 24.33 9.98
CA THR A 529 25.03 24.65 10.76
C THR A 529 23.80 24.93 9.89
N SER A 530 23.97 24.93 8.57
CA SER A 530 22.90 25.29 7.63
C SER A 530 21.86 24.19 7.50
N LYS A 531 20.63 24.61 7.23
CA LYS A 531 19.56 23.73 6.77
C LYS A 531 19.64 23.58 5.27
N ILE A 532 19.46 22.35 4.79
CA ILE A 532 19.44 22.06 3.37
C ILE A 532 18.01 21.67 2.98
N LEU A 533 17.43 22.41 2.05
CA LEU A 533 16.16 22.10 1.42
C LEU A 533 16.45 21.59 0.00
N VAL A 534 16.09 20.36 -0.29
CA VAL A 534 16.17 19.80 -1.63
C VAL A 534 14.79 19.92 -2.27
N MET A 535 14.74 20.53 -3.45
CA MET A 535 13.53 20.62 -4.26
C MET A 535 13.72 19.72 -5.48
N THR A 536 12.71 18.90 -5.77
CA THR A 536 12.69 18.09 -6.99
C THR A 536 12.51 18.97 -8.22
N ALA A 537 12.89 18.46 -9.40
CA ALA A 537 12.60 19.12 -10.66
C ALA A 537 11.09 19.31 -10.86
N THR A 538 10.71 20.45 -11.43
CA THR A 538 9.31 20.73 -11.78
C THR A 538 8.88 19.85 -12.96
N ARG A 539 7.65 19.30 -12.90
CA ARG A 539 7.04 18.67 -14.07
C ARG A 539 6.95 19.68 -15.20
N GLN A 540 7.61 19.41 -16.30
CA GLN A 540 7.44 20.23 -17.51
C GLN A 540 6.23 19.74 -18.30
N CYS A 541 5.35 20.68 -18.69
CA CYS A 541 4.39 20.43 -19.77
C CYS A 541 5.16 20.27 -21.08
N PRO A 542 4.83 19.28 -21.94
CA PRO A 542 5.39 19.21 -23.27
C PRO A 542 5.06 20.52 -24.02
N MET A 543 6.08 21.25 -24.47
CA MET A 543 5.85 22.38 -25.36
C MET A 543 5.19 21.87 -26.64
N SER A 544 4.06 22.47 -27.01
CA SER A 544 3.40 22.18 -28.28
C SER A 544 4.38 22.41 -29.43
N GLY A 545 4.72 21.36 -30.18
CA GLY A 545 5.55 21.42 -31.38
C GLY A 545 6.92 20.78 -31.28
N THR A 546 7.42 20.40 -30.13
CA THR A 546 8.71 19.68 -30.01
C THR A 546 8.45 18.26 -29.48
N THR A 547 8.54 17.31 -30.39
CA THR A 547 8.48 15.87 -30.04
C THR A 547 9.84 15.43 -29.50
N ILE A 548 10.23 15.85 -28.31
CA ILE A 548 11.32 15.21 -27.58
C ILE A 548 10.76 13.93 -26.99
N ARG A 549 10.73 12.88 -27.81
CA ARG A 549 10.37 11.53 -27.35
C ARG A 549 11.56 10.89 -26.68
N ARG A 550 11.81 11.21 -25.43
CA ARG A 550 12.57 10.32 -24.57
C ARG A 550 11.61 9.23 -24.06
N LYS A 551 12.04 7.97 -24.07
CA LYS A 551 11.23 6.87 -23.51
C LYS A 551 10.94 7.17 -22.05
N ASP A 552 9.68 7.04 -21.61
CA ASP A 552 9.24 7.33 -20.22
C ASP A 552 10.04 6.57 -19.15
N THR A 553 10.65 5.44 -19.52
CA THR A 553 11.57 4.66 -18.69
C THR A 553 12.79 5.42 -18.19
N ASP A 554 13.22 6.48 -18.91
CA ASP A 554 14.43 7.22 -18.53
C ASP A 554 14.14 8.35 -17.53
N LYS A 555 12.92 8.92 -17.55
CA LYS A 555 12.45 9.88 -16.52
C LYS A 555 12.36 9.24 -15.14
N ASN A 556 11.78 8.04 -15.08
CA ASN A 556 11.64 7.30 -13.82
C ASN A 556 13.00 6.93 -13.21
N LYS A 557 14.03 6.78 -14.03
CA LYS A 557 15.39 6.47 -13.57
C LYS A 557 16.12 7.67 -12.94
N LEU A 558 15.74 8.88 -13.30
CA LEU A 558 16.33 10.11 -12.74
C LEU A 558 15.53 10.64 -11.52
N GLY A 559 14.42 9.97 -11.14
CA GLY A 559 13.55 10.45 -10.06
C GLY A 559 12.82 11.76 -10.38
N LEU A 560 12.58 12.04 -11.65
CA LEU A 560 11.96 13.25 -12.17
C LEU A 560 10.47 13.08 -12.46
#